data_79a67b46ecd65f1f8d4f4252cd384324
#
_entry.id   79a67b46ecd65f1f8d4f4252cd384324
#
_cell.length_a   1.000
_cell.length_b   1.000
_cell.length_c   1.000
_cell.angle_alpha   90.00
_cell.angle_beta   90.00
_cell.angle_gamma   90.00
#
_symmetry.space_group_name_H-M   'P 1'
#
loop_
_entity.id
_entity.type
_entity.pdbx_description
1 polymer ?
#
loop_
_entity_poly.entity_id
_entity_poly.type
_entity_poly.pdbx_seq_one_letter_code
_entity_poly.pdbx_strand_id
1 'polypeptide(L)'
;MLEVQKCILRTIKTELLSLISMSALFEPFKLKDISLRNRIAVPPMCQYLAVNGVINDWHHVHLSSMARGGAGLVIVEATAVSSEGRISPGCAGLWNDEQAQAFMPVVTSIKAAGAVPGIQIGHAGRKASANLPWEGDDHIAADDTRGWDTISPSAVAFGAKLNKVPKEMTLNDIARVKADFVA
;
A
#
# COMPACT_ATOMS: atom_id res chain seq x y z
N MET A 1 55.63 12.56 22.21
CA MET A 1 55.19 12.88 20.81
C MET A 1 54.05 11.98 20.33
N LEU A 2 54.18 10.66 20.45
CA LEU A 2 53.15 9.71 19.93
C LEU A 2 51.77 9.83 20.61
N GLU A 3 51.73 10.09 21.92
CA GLU A 3 50.47 10.21 22.67
C GLU A 3 49.71 11.51 22.35
N VAL A 4 50.42 12.58 22.11
CA VAL A 4 49.84 13.88 21.68
C VAL A 4 49.23 13.74 20.29
N GLN A 5 49.90 13.05 19.34
CA GLN A 5 49.36 12.77 18.00
C GLN A 5 48.11 11.89 18.08
N LYS A 6 48.06 10.87 18.92
CA LYS A 6 46.92 10.02 19.13
C LYS A 6 45.73 10.78 19.72
N CYS A 7 46.01 11.71 20.65
CA CYS A 7 44.97 12.58 21.22
C CYS A 7 44.38 13.52 20.19
N ILE A 8 45.22 14.19 19.40
CA ILE A 8 44.80 15.10 18.33
C ILE A 8 43.97 14.35 17.25
N LEU A 9 44.42 13.16 16.82
CA LEU A 9 43.68 12.33 15.86
C LEU A 9 42.34 11.84 16.41
N ARG A 10 42.24 11.52 17.68
CA ARG A 10 40.97 11.17 18.33
C ARG A 10 40.02 12.38 18.38
N THR A 11 40.52 13.55 18.77
CA THR A 11 39.70 14.79 18.84
C THR A 11 39.22 15.19 17.46
N ILE A 12 40.07 15.21 16.45
CA ILE A 12 39.70 15.50 15.05
C ILE A 12 38.68 14.48 14.53
N LYS A 13 38.87 13.20 14.83
CA LYS A 13 37.91 12.15 14.42
C LYS A 13 36.54 12.30 15.10
N THR A 14 36.52 12.71 16.37
CA THR A 14 35.27 12.95 17.12
C THR A 14 34.59 14.21 16.60
N GLU A 15 35.33 15.28 16.31
CA GLU A 15 34.77 16.51 15.74
C GLU A 15 34.30 16.33 14.28
N LEU A 16 35.04 15.59 13.44
CA LEU A 16 34.60 15.24 12.08
C LEU A 16 33.33 14.38 12.11
N LEU A 17 33.23 13.43 13.03
CA LEU A 17 32.03 12.61 13.20
C LEU A 17 30.83 13.42 13.72
N SER A 18 31.05 14.50 14.48
CA SER A 18 29.99 15.41 14.93
C SER A 18 29.54 16.39 13.82
N LEU A 19 30.41 16.65 12.84
CA LEU A 19 30.11 17.50 11.67
C LEU A 19 29.41 16.72 10.53
N ILE A 20 29.44 15.40 10.55
CA ILE A 20 28.60 14.59 9.66
C ILE A 20 27.22 14.47 10.31
N SER A 21 26.48 15.58 10.34
CA SER A 21 25.04 15.53 10.60
C SER A 21 24.42 14.67 9.50
N MET A 22 24.11 13.42 9.80
CA MET A 22 23.29 12.61 8.91
C MET A 22 21.99 13.36 8.66
N SER A 23 21.61 13.47 7.39
CA SER A 23 20.31 14.07 7.06
C SER A 23 19.22 13.38 7.88
N ALA A 24 18.34 14.16 8.53
CA ALA A 24 17.21 13.63 9.31
C ALA A 24 16.38 12.61 8.55
N LEU A 25 16.43 12.63 7.21
CA LEU A 25 15.78 11.65 6.33
C LEU A 25 16.24 10.21 6.60
N PHE A 26 17.51 10.02 6.93
CA PHE A 26 18.12 8.70 7.15
C PHE A 26 18.15 8.29 8.62
N GLU A 27 17.71 9.15 9.53
CA GLU A 27 17.61 8.80 10.94
C GLU A 27 16.40 7.88 11.19
N PRO A 28 16.50 6.93 12.13
CA PRO A 28 15.37 6.11 12.53
C PRO A 28 14.16 6.96 12.94
N PHE A 29 12.98 6.47 12.65
CA PHE A 29 11.73 7.10 13.05
C PHE A 29 10.85 6.12 13.82
N LYS A 30 10.42 6.52 15.02
CA LYS A 30 9.51 5.70 15.85
C LYS A 30 8.07 6.17 15.63
N LEU A 31 7.22 5.24 15.21
CA LEU A 31 5.79 5.44 15.08
C LEU A 31 5.07 4.46 16.01
N LYS A 32 4.59 4.93 17.18
CA LYS A 32 4.07 4.08 18.26
C LYS A 32 5.09 2.97 18.60
N ASP A 33 4.72 1.72 18.44
CA ASP A 33 5.57 0.55 18.75
C ASP A 33 6.44 0.09 17.58
N ILE A 34 6.31 0.75 16.42
CA ILE A 34 7.05 0.42 15.20
C ILE A 34 8.24 1.36 15.06
N SER A 35 9.43 0.79 14.78
CA SER A 35 10.63 1.56 14.46
C SER A 35 10.97 1.38 12.99
N LEU A 36 10.97 2.49 12.25
CA LEU A 36 11.43 2.55 10.86
C LEU A 36 12.93 2.86 10.85
N ARG A 37 13.70 2.21 9.97
CA ARG A 37 15.16 2.44 9.86
C ARG A 37 15.53 3.83 9.34
N ASN A 38 14.60 4.51 8.67
CA ASN A 38 14.72 5.88 8.15
C ASN A 38 13.31 6.47 7.92
N ARG A 39 13.23 7.69 7.42
CA ARG A 39 11.97 8.41 7.18
C ARG A 39 11.50 8.34 5.73
N ILE A 40 11.97 7.37 4.96
CA ILE A 40 11.56 7.13 3.58
C ILE A 40 10.43 6.10 3.59
N ALA A 41 9.26 6.52 3.12
CA ALA A 41 8.10 5.65 2.97
C ALA A 41 7.69 5.55 1.49
N VAL A 42 7.48 4.33 1.01
CA VAL A 42 6.85 4.07 -0.28
C VAL A 42 5.34 4.13 -0.07
N PRO A 43 4.62 5.06 -0.74
CA PRO A 43 3.17 5.17 -0.62
C PRO A 43 2.46 4.01 -1.35
N PRO A 44 1.18 3.76 -1.05
CA PRO A 44 0.38 2.79 -1.79
C PRO A 44 0.15 3.26 -3.24
N MET A 45 0.52 2.44 -4.22
CA MET A 45 0.42 2.74 -5.65
C MET A 45 -0.13 1.54 -6.40
N CYS A 46 -1.38 1.63 -6.89
CA CYS A 46 -2.05 0.55 -7.59
C CYS A 46 -1.27 0.10 -8.81
N GLN A 47 -1.03 -1.20 -8.93
CA GLN A 47 -0.34 -1.84 -10.04
C GLN A 47 -1.33 -2.37 -11.09
N TYR A 48 -2.58 -2.63 -10.69
CA TYR A 48 -3.65 -3.14 -11.55
C TYR A 48 -3.33 -4.49 -12.22
N LEU A 49 -2.53 -5.32 -11.59
CA LEU A 49 -2.04 -6.61 -12.13
C LEU A 49 -2.46 -7.81 -11.29
N ALA A 50 -3.29 -7.62 -10.27
CA ALA A 50 -3.87 -8.72 -9.52
C ALA A 50 -4.91 -9.46 -10.38
N VAL A 51 -5.04 -10.76 -10.17
CA VAL A 51 -6.03 -11.61 -10.84
C VAL A 51 -7.02 -12.09 -9.77
N ASN A 52 -8.28 -11.72 -9.90
CA ASN A 52 -9.31 -12.02 -8.87
C ASN A 52 -8.90 -11.59 -7.45
N GLY A 53 -8.21 -10.45 -7.34
CA GLY A 53 -7.69 -9.96 -6.07
C GLY A 53 -6.38 -10.59 -5.61
N VAL A 54 -5.93 -11.68 -6.23
CA VAL A 54 -4.68 -12.38 -5.87
C VAL A 54 -3.49 -11.64 -6.50
N ILE A 55 -2.58 -11.19 -5.68
CA ILE A 55 -1.30 -10.60 -6.13
C ILE A 55 -0.36 -11.70 -6.66
N ASN A 56 0.61 -11.31 -7.47
CA ASN A 56 1.49 -12.23 -8.20
C ASN A 56 2.97 -11.80 -8.12
N ASP A 57 3.82 -12.44 -8.91
CA ASP A 57 5.27 -12.21 -8.94
C ASP A 57 5.64 -10.75 -9.24
N TRP A 58 4.84 -10.04 -10.04
CA TRP A 58 5.08 -8.61 -10.27
C TRP A 58 5.08 -7.82 -8.96
N HIS A 59 4.04 -8.02 -8.13
CA HIS A 59 3.92 -7.34 -6.84
C HIS A 59 5.07 -7.70 -5.91
N HIS A 60 5.49 -8.98 -5.92
CA HIS A 60 6.62 -9.44 -5.13
C HIS A 60 7.91 -8.72 -5.54
N VAL A 61 8.25 -8.73 -6.83
CA VAL A 61 9.47 -8.08 -7.35
C VAL A 61 9.41 -6.58 -7.11
N HIS A 62 8.29 -5.92 -7.44
CA HIS A 62 8.11 -4.48 -7.34
C HIS A 62 8.28 -3.98 -5.89
N LEU A 63 7.54 -4.54 -4.95
CA LEU A 63 7.56 -4.11 -3.55
C LEU A 63 8.87 -4.47 -2.84
N SER A 64 9.41 -5.66 -3.12
CA SER A 64 10.70 -6.10 -2.56
C SER A 64 11.86 -5.24 -3.06
N SER A 65 11.84 -4.80 -4.33
CA SER A 65 12.89 -3.94 -4.87
C SER A 65 12.93 -2.56 -4.19
N MET A 66 11.79 -1.99 -3.85
CA MET A 66 11.70 -0.74 -3.10
C MET A 66 12.25 -0.87 -1.68
N ALA A 67 11.94 -1.97 -0.99
CA ALA A 67 12.50 -2.29 0.32
C ALA A 67 14.03 -2.46 0.24
N ARG A 68 14.54 -3.20 -0.76
CA ARG A 68 15.98 -3.37 -1.01
C ARG A 68 16.66 -2.06 -1.40
N GLY A 69 15.93 -1.15 -2.07
CA GLY A 69 16.40 0.19 -2.42
C GLY A 69 16.60 1.12 -1.22
N GLY A 70 16.20 0.70 -0.02
CA GLY A 70 16.50 1.42 1.22
C GLY A 70 15.30 2.06 1.92
N ALA A 71 14.08 1.95 1.42
CA ALA A 71 12.90 2.48 2.10
C ALA A 71 12.72 1.90 3.51
N GLY A 72 12.35 2.73 4.48
CA GLY A 72 12.04 2.30 5.84
C GLY A 72 10.65 1.69 5.99
N LEU A 73 9.70 2.14 5.17
CA LEU A 73 8.32 1.65 5.12
C LEU A 73 7.93 1.40 3.66
N VAL A 74 7.26 0.29 3.38
CA VAL A 74 6.67 0.00 2.07
C VAL A 74 5.20 -0.33 2.27
N ILE A 75 4.31 0.52 1.72
CA ILE A 75 2.87 0.33 1.83
C ILE A 75 2.36 -0.28 0.52
N VAL A 76 1.77 -1.46 0.64
CA VAL A 76 1.11 -2.14 -0.47
C VAL A 76 -0.07 -1.30 -0.96
N GLU A 77 -0.34 -1.35 -2.25
CA GLU A 77 -1.43 -0.67 -2.94
C GLU A 77 -2.80 -0.84 -2.26
N ALA A 78 -3.77 0.00 -2.67
CA ALA A 78 -5.16 -0.11 -2.24
C ALA A 78 -5.68 -1.53 -2.49
N THR A 79 -5.95 -2.23 -1.40
CA THR A 79 -6.34 -3.63 -1.34
C THR A 79 -7.77 -3.72 -0.85
N ALA A 80 -8.66 -4.28 -1.67
CA ALA A 80 -10.07 -4.33 -1.36
C ALA A 80 -10.38 -5.38 -0.27
N VAL A 81 -11.23 -5.01 0.68
CA VAL A 81 -11.69 -5.91 1.76
C VAL A 81 -12.86 -6.79 1.34
N SER A 82 -13.43 -6.54 0.15
CA SER A 82 -14.48 -7.36 -0.47
C SER A 82 -14.34 -7.30 -1.99
N SER A 83 -14.90 -8.27 -2.71
CA SER A 83 -14.77 -8.36 -4.16
C SER A 83 -15.37 -7.14 -4.88
N GLU A 84 -16.52 -6.65 -4.44
CA GLU A 84 -17.19 -5.48 -4.98
C GLU A 84 -16.50 -4.16 -4.53
N GLY A 85 -15.66 -4.23 -3.50
CA GLY A 85 -14.88 -3.09 -3.00
C GLY A 85 -13.66 -2.73 -3.85
N ARG A 86 -13.33 -3.50 -4.89
CA ARG A 86 -12.24 -3.17 -5.82
C ARG A 86 -12.54 -1.92 -6.64
N ILE A 87 -11.53 -1.15 -6.97
CA ILE A 87 -11.66 -0.04 -7.93
C ILE A 87 -11.88 -0.63 -9.33
N SER A 88 -11.00 -1.57 -9.73
CA SER A 88 -10.98 -2.20 -11.05
C SER A 88 -10.77 -3.71 -10.94
N PRO A 89 -10.98 -4.49 -12.02
CA PRO A 89 -10.73 -5.93 -12.03
C PRO A 89 -9.29 -6.31 -11.65
N GLY A 90 -8.32 -5.42 -11.91
CA GLY A 90 -6.91 -5.64 -11.62
C GLY A 90 -6.44 -5.26 -10.21
N CYS A 91 -7.34 -4.83 -9.33
CA CYS A 91 -6.97 -4.44 -7.97
C CYS A 91 -6.67 -5.65 -7.08
N ALA A 92 -5.73 -5.47 -6.15
CA ALA A 92 -5.46 -6.42 -5.07
C ALA A 92 -6.66 -6.55 -4.14
N GLY A 93 -6.79 -7.70 -3.51
CA GLY A 93 -7.85 -8.03 -2.56
C GLY A 93 -7.34 -8.75 -1.31
N LEU A 94 -8.09 -8.64 -0.24
CA LEU A 94 -7.83 -9.31 1.02
C LEU A 94 -9.17 -9.67 1.69
N TRP A 95 -9.95 -10.56 1.06
CA TRP A 95 -11.25 -11.02 1.55
C TRP A 95 -11.32 -12.55 1.65
N ASN A 96 -10.22 -13.26 1.44
CA ASN A 96 -10.11 -14.70 1.64
C ASN A 96 -8.66 -15.13 1.93
N ASP A 97 -8.49 -16.37 2.37
CA ASP A 97 -7.21 -16.93 2.78
C ASP A 97 -6.20 -17.07 1.62
N GLU A 98 -6.66 -17.33 0.39
CA GLU A 98 -5.79 -17.44 -0.79
C GLU A 98 -5.06 -16.11 -1.02
N GLN A 99 -5.79 -15.01 -0.96
CA GLN A 99 -5.23 -13.67 -1.10
C GLN A 99 -4.28 -13.35 0.04
N ALA A 100 -4.64 -13.68 1.29
CA ALA A 100 -3.77 -13.49 2.46
C ALA A 100 -2.45 -14.26 2.30
N GLN A 101 -2.52 -15.53 1.83
CA GLN A 101 -1.34 -16.35 1.57
C GLN A 101 -0.45 -15.77 0.47
N ALA A 102 -1.02 -15.16 -0.57
CA ALA A 102 -0.25 -14.53 -1.64
C ALA A 102 0.60 -13.33 -1.15
N PHE A 103 0.19 -12.65 -0.09
CA PHE A 103 0.97 -11.57 0.53
C PHE A 103 2.16 -12.06 1.36
N MET A 104 2.16 -13.30 1.85
CA MET A 104 3.20 -13.80 2.77
C MET A 104 4.63 -13.70 2.22
N PRO A 105 4.93 -14.10 0.96
CA PRO A 105 6.26 -13.93 0.38
C PRO A 105 6.69 -12.47 0.29
N VAL A 106 5.77 -11.57 -0.06
CA VAL A 106 6.01 -10.12 -0.16
C VAL A 106 6.37 -9.55 1.21
N VAL A 107 5.56 -9.83 2.23
CA VAL A 107 5.80 -9.40 3.62
C VAL A 107 7.16 -9.91 4.12
N THR A 108 7.47 -11.18 3.86
CA THR A 108 8.74 -11.81 4.25
C THR A 108 9.92 -11.11 3.59
N SER A 109 9.85 -10.84 2.28
CA SER A 109 10.92 -10.18 1.53
C SER A 109 11.14 -8.73 1.97
N ILE A 110 10.08 -7.97 2.23
CA ILE A 110 10.16 -6.59 2.73
C ILE A 110 10.85 -6.57 4.09
N LYS A 111 10.44 -7.45 5.02
CA LYS A 111 11.06 -7.57 6.35
C LYS A 111 12.52 -8.00 6.25
N ALA A 112 12.85 -8.97 5.41
CA ALA A 112 14.23 -9.44 5.19
C ALA A 112 15.13 -8.33 4.63
N ALA A 113 14.57 -7.40 3.85
CA ALA A 113 15.27 -6.21 3.37
C ALA A 113 15.38 -5.09 4.43
N GLY A 114 14.88 -5.27 5.65
CA GLY A 114 14.96 -4.31 6.75
C GLY A 114 13.94 -3.16 6.67
N ALA A 115 12.90 -3.28 5.85
CA ALA A 115 11.79 -2.35 5.80
C ALA A 115 10.58 -2.89 6.59
N VAL A 116 9.70 -1.99 6.99
CA VAL A 116 8.41 -2.35 7.58
C VAL A 116 7.37 -2.48 6.47
N PRO A 117 6.65 -3.61 6.36
CA PRO A 117 5.53 -3.72 5.44
C PRO A 117 4.29 -3.05 6.02
N GLY A 118 3.56 -2.33 5.18
CA GLY A 118 2.23 -1.80 5.43
C GLY A 118 1.29 -2.18 4.30
N ILE A 119 -0.02 -2.01 4.50
CA ILE A 119 -1.04 -2.25 3.49
C ILE A 119 -2.12 -1.18 3.60
N GLN A 120 -2.61 -0.68 2.46
CA GLN A 120 -3.77 0.20 2.42
C GLN A 120 -5.01 -0.66 2.15
N ILE A 121 -5.79 -0.95 3.19
CA ILE A 121 -7.08 -1.64 3.03
C ILE A 121 -8.18 -0.63 2.72
N GLY A 122 -9.15 -1.01 1.89
CA GLY A 122 -10.20 -0.09 1.47
C GLY A 122 -11.39 -0.74 0.79
N HIS A 123 -12.40 0.08 0.56
CA HIS A 123 -13.58 -0.24 -0.25
C HIS A 123 -13.86 0.95 -1.18
N ALA A 124 -13.84 0.73 -2.50
CA ALA A 124 -13.91 1.82 -3.48
C ALA A 124 -15.29 2.51 -3.55
N GLY A 125 -16.34 1.85 -3.08
CA GLY A 125 -17.68 2.44 -3.06
C GLY A 125 -18.15 2.85 -4.45
N ARG A 126 -18.53 4.10 -4.60
CA ARG A 126 -19.01 4.68 -5.88
C ARG A 126 -17.93 4.80 -6.97
N LYS A 127 -16.66 4.58 -6.66
CA LYS A 127 -15.57 4.51 -7.62
C LYS A 127 -15.30 3.08 -8.11
N ALA A 128 -15.95 2.07 -7.54
CA ALA A 128 -15.78 0.67 -7.89
C ALA A 128 -16.28 0.37 -9.31
N SER A 129 -15.91 -0.77 -9.85
CA SER A 129 -16.31 -1.21 -11.20
C SER A 129 -15.85 -0.24 -12.29
N ALA A 130 -14.63 0.29 -12.15
CA ALA A 130 -13.98 1.16 -13.12
C ALA A 130 -13.05 0.38 -14.05
N ASN A 131 -12.90 0.87 -15.26
CA ASN A 131 -11.89 0.44 -16.20
C ASN A 131 -10.49 0.76 -15.67
N LEU A 132 -9.48 0.10 -16.23
CA LEU A 132 -8.08 0.43 -15.92
C LEU A 132 -7.76 1.84 -16.43
N PRO A 133 -6.82 2.58 -15.81
CA PRO A 133 -6.51 3.95 -16.20
C PRO A 133 -6.16 4.12 -17.69
N TRP A 134 -5.52 3.12 -18.29
CA TRP A 134 -5.17 3.12 -19.71
C TRP A 134 -6.29 2.63 -20.65
N GLU A 135 -7.41 2.12 -20.10
CA GLU A 135 -8.61 1.72 -20.85
C GLU A 135 -9.68 2.82 -20.88
N GLY A 136 -9.45 3.95 -20.21
CA GLY A 136 -10.39 5.09 -20.21
C GLY A 136 -10.60 5.74 -18.85
N ASP A 137 -10.31 5.04 -17.75
CA ASP A 137 -10.49 5.53 -16.35
C ASP A 137 -11.94 5.98 -16.10
N ASP A 138 -12.89 5.26 -16.68
CA ASP A 138 -14.33 5.44 -16.54
C ASP A 138 -15.00 4.18 -15.96
N HIS A 139 -16.30 4.21 -15.71
CA HIS A 139 -16.98 2.99 -15.28
C HIS A 139 -17.04 1.96 -16.41
N ILE A 140 -16.83 0.69 -16.04
CA ILE A 140 -17.05 -0.45 -16.93
C ILE A 140 -18.51 -0.43 -17.41
N ALA A 141 -18.73 -0.59 -18.71
CA ALA A 141 -20.06 -0.55 -19.32
C ALA A 141 -21.00 -1.62 -18.71
N ALA A 142 -22.30 -1.35 -18.75
CA ALA A 142 -23.29 -2.22 -18.11
C ALA A 142 -23.43 -3.61 -18.79
N ASP A 143 -23.04 -3.70 -20.06
CA ASP A 143 -23.02 -4.92 -20.87
C ASP A 143 -21.67 -5.65 -20.86
N ASP A 144 -20.65 -5.08 -20.20
CA ASP A 144 -19.34 -5.71 -20.03
C ASP A 144 -19.37 -6.63 -18.80
N THR A 145 -19.10 -7.90 -19.02
CA THR A 145 -19.10 -8.96 -17.98
C THR A 145 -18.03 -8.78 -16.92
N ARG A 146 -17.05 -7.89 -17.11
CA ARG A 146 -16.03 -7.54 -16.13
C ARG A 146 -16.56 -6.60 -15.03
N GLY A 147 -17.69 -5.91 -15.30
CA GLY A 147 -18.31 -4.97 -14.39
C GLY A 147 -19.14 -5.63 -13.30
N TRP A 148 -19.37 -4.89 -12.23
CA TRP A 148 -20.24 -5.29 -11.12
C TRP A 148 -21.04 -4.10 -10.56
N ASP A 149 -22.08 -4.40 -9.78
CA ASP A 149 -22.87 -3.40 -9.09
C ASP A 149 -22.07 -2.76 -7.96
N THR A 150 -22.14 -1.44 -7.87
CA THR A 150 -21.45 -0.69 -6.84
C THR A 150 -22.40 -0.33 -5.70
N ILE A 151 -21.88 -0.27 -4.47
CA ILE A 151 -22.60 0.15 -3.27
C ILE A 151 -21.92 1.36 -2.64
N SER A 152 -22.70 2.23 -1.98
CA SER A 152 -22.16 3.39 -1.27
C SER A 152 -23.18 3.89 -0.23
N PRO A 153 -22.78 4.72 0.75
CA PRO A 153 -23.72 5.24 1.74
C PRO A 153 -24.92 6.01 1.19
N SER A 154 -24.84 6.48 -0.06
CA SER A 154 -25.94 7.16 -0.76
C SER A 154 -25.91 6.82 -2.24
N ALA A 155 -27.09 6.80 -2.90
CA ALA A 155 -27.25 6.58 -4.33
C ALA A 155 -26.82 7.82 -5.15
N VAL A 156 -25.60 8.28 -4.97
CA VAL A 156 -25.03 9.43 -5.65
C VAL A 156 -23.76 9.01 -6.38
N ALA A 157 -23.70 9.20 -7.70
CA ALA A 157 -22.52 8.92 -8.50
C ALA A 157 -21.29 9.70 -8.00
N PHE A 158 -20.09 9.18 -8.28
CA PHE A 158 -18.85 9.90 -7.96
C PHE A 158 -18.73 11.18 -8.78
N GLY A 159 -19.10 11.12 -10.05
CA GLY A 159 -19.05 12.25 -11.00
C GLY A 159 -17.98 12.09 -12.07
N ALA A 160 -17.89 13.05 -12.97
CA ALA A 160 -17.05 13.02 -14.16
C ALA A 160 -17.29 11.73 -14.97
N LYS A 161 -16.22 10.99 -15.31
CA LYS A 161 -16.32 9.71 -16.04
C LYS A 161 -16.90 8.56 -15.19
N LEU A 162 -16.90 8.70 -13.87
CA LEU A 162 -17.43 7.70 -12.93
C LEU A 162 -18.89 8.04 -12.57
N ASN A 163 -19.79 7.86 -13.53
CA ASN A 163 -21.17 8.32 -13.49
C ASN A 163 -22.19 7.22 -13.13
N LYS A 164 -21.78 5.97 -12.91
CA LYS A 164 -22.65 4.89 -12.43
C LYS A 164 -23.19 5.26 -11.05
N VAL A 165 -24.52 5.25 -10.90
CA VAL A 165 -25.16 5.48 -9.61
C VAL A 165 -25.06 4.21 -8.77
N PRO A 166 -24.41 4.24 -7.62
CA PRO A 166 -24.31 3.08 -6.75
C PRO A 166 -25.66 2.77 -6.08
N LYS A 167 -25.87 1.52 -5.70
CA LYS A 167 -26.96 1.16 -4.79
C LYS A 167 -26.68 1.77 -3.41
N GLU A 168 -27.70 2.41 -2.82
CA GLU A 168 -27.62 2.89 -1.44
C GLU A 168 -27.55 1.70 -0.48
N MET A 169 -26.61 1.77 0.47
CA MET A 169 -26.40 0.73 1.48
C MET A 169 -27.52 0.71 2.50
N THR A 170 -28.03 -0.47 2.77
CA THR A 170 -28.85 -0.74 3.95
C THR A 170 -27.98 -0.79 5.21
N LEU A 171 -28.60 -0.77 6.40
CA LEU A 171 -27.88 -0.97 7.67
C LEU A 171 -27.16 -2.34 7.70
N ASN A 172 -27.72 -3.36 7.06
CA ASN A 172 -27.10 -4.67 6.94
C ASN A 172 -25.85 -4.62 6.02
N ASP A 173 -25.92 -3.89 4.92
CA ASP A 173 -24.73 -3.69 4.04
C ASP A 173 -23.62 -2.97 4.79
N ILE A 174 -23.94 -1.94 5.58
CA ILE A 174 -22.98 -1.23 6.43
C ILE A 174 -22.35 -2.17 7.46
N ALA A 175 -23.16 -2.99 8.13
CA ALA A 175 -22.67 -3.96 9.11
C ALA A 175 -21.72 -4.99 8.46
N ARG A 176 -22.09 -5.50 7.27
CA ARG A 176 -21.26 -6.42 6.48
C ARG A 176 -19.92 -5.78 6.10
N VAL A 177 -19.93 -4.61 5.47
CA VAL A 177 -18.68 -3.94 5.07
C VAL A 177 -17.78 -3.64 6.27
N LYS A 178 -18.36 -3.27 7.43
CA LYS A 178 -17.58 -3.15 8.67
C LYS A 178 -16.93 -4.46 9.09
N ALA A 179 -17.65 -5.58 8.97
CA ALA A 179 -17.08 -6.89 9.25
C ALA A 179 -15.95 -7.26 8.28
N ASP A 180 -16.10 -6.96 7.00
CA ASP A 180 -15.07 -7.17 5.98
C ASP A 180 -13.75 -6.43 6.26
N PHE A 181 -13.79 -5.29 6.99
CA PHE A 181 -12.59 -4.58 7.44
C PHE A 181 -11.92 -5.19 8.68
N VAL A 182 -12.58 -6.10 9.37
CA VAL A 182 -12.14 -6.69 10.65
C VAL A 182 -11.72 -8.16 10.48
N ALA A 183 -12.18 -8.81 9.42
CA ALA A 183 -11.95 -10.22 9.11
C ALA A 183 -10.48 -10.61 8.94
#